data_b6828f24c20dd95aa25231e2e9d826ba
#
_entry.id   b6828f24c20dd95aa25231e2e9d826ba
#
_cell.length_a   1.000
_cell.length_b   1.000
_cell.length_c   1.000
_cell.angle_alpha   90.00
_cell.angle_beta   90.00
_cell.angle_gamma   90.00
#
_symmetry.space_group_name_H-M   'P 1'
#
loop_
_entity.id
_entity.type
_entity.pdbx_description
1 polymer ?
#
loop_
_entity_poly.entity_id
_entity_poly.type
_entity_poly.pdbx_seq_one_letter_code
_entity_poly.pdbx_strand_id
1 'polypeptide(L)'
;MPPAAVPATAPRATVWLFIATDCPIANGYQPEIEELRRRWEPQGIAFVGVYAEVPVTADEVAEHVREHAIRYPVRVDDDRALQRGMGVRVVPEVVVTAGAPGSGGDPRGYLYRGRIDDRWPERGSKRASATTHDLADALADIAAGRAPRVRDTVPVGCVLDP
;
A
#
# COMPACT_ATOMS: atom_id res chain seq x y z
N MET A 1 -15.41 24.66 -27.56
CA MET A 1 -14.89 23.28 -27.56
C MET A 1 -14.39 22.94 -26.17
N PRO A 2 -14.93 21.93 -25.53
CA PRO A 2 -14.33 21.46 -24.31
C PRO A 2 -12.91 20.92 -24.65
N PRO A 3 -11.93 21.11 -23.77
CA PRO A 3 -10.62 20.54 -24.00
C PRO A 3 -10.76 19.02 -24.12
N ALA A 4 -10.13 18.45 -25.16
CA ALA A 4 -10.10 17.02 -25.34
C ALA A 4 -9.53 16.39 -24.04
N ALA A 5 -10.29 15.46 -23.45
CA ALA A 5 -9.81 14.72 -22.31
C ALA A 5 -8.50 14.01 -22.72
N VAL A 6 -7.40 14.41 -22.10
CA VAL A 6 -6.14 13.66 -22.26
C VAL A 6 -6.42 12.26 -21.77
N PRO A 7 -6.23 11.22 -22.58
CA PRO A 7 -6.46 9.86 -22.11
C PRO A 7 -5.57 9.61 -20.89
N ALA A 8 -6.20 9.20 -19.79
CA ALA A 8 -5.48 8.85 -18.58
C ALA A 8 -4.48 7.75 -18.93
N THR A 9 -3.19 8.05 -18.85
CA THR A 9 -2.13 7.08 -19.08
C THR A 9 -2.26 5.98 -18.02
N ALA A 10 -2.21 4.71 -18.42
CA ALA A 10 -2.26 3.59 -17.49
C ALA A 10 -1.13 3.71 -16.44
N PRO A 11 -1.38 3.39 -15.16
CA PRO A 11 -0.36 3.44 -14.13
C PRO A 11 0.85 2.58 -14.50
N ARG A 12 2.04 3.10 -14.22
CA ARG A 12 3.30 2.37 -14.41
C ARG A 12 3.57 1.37 -13.30
N ALA A 13 2.99 1.61 -12.14
CA ALA A 13 3.11 0.73 -10.97
C ALA A 13 1.89 0.88 -10.07
N THR A 14 1.66 -0.13 -9.25
CA THR A 14 0.57 -0.14 -8.25
C THR A 14 1.17 -0.45 -6.88
N VAL A 15 0.83 0.38 -5.90
CA VAL A 15 1.10 0.18 -4.48
C VAL A 15 -0.10 -0.54 -3.86
N TRP A 16 0.11 -1.77 -3.43
CA TRP A 16 -0.87 -2.55 -2.70
C TRP A 16 -0.61 -2.38 -1.20
N LEU A 17 -1.57 -1.78 -0.51
CA LEU A 17 -1.49 -1.49 0.92
C LEU A 17 -2.38 -2.47 1.66
N PHE A 18 -1.79 -3.45 2.30
CA PHE A 18 -2.53 -4.38 3.17
C PHE A 18 -2.74 -3.72 4.52
N ILE A 19 -3.99 -3.52 4.87
CA ILE A 19 -4.46 -2.81 6.07
C ILE A 19 -5.55 -3.59 6.76
N ALA A 20 -5.89 -3.19 7.98
CA ALA A 20 -7.01 -3.74 8.75
C ALA A 20 -7.69 -2.62 9.53
N THR A 21 -8.98 -2.80 9.82
CA THR A 21 -9.78 -1.79 10.52
C THR A 21 -9.31 -1.54 11.95
N ASP A 22 -8.80 -2.59 12.60
CA ASP A 22 -8.42 -2.59 14.02
C ASP A 22 -6.91 -2.58 14.29
N CYS A 23 -6.08 -2.40 13.27
CA CYS A 23 -4.64 -2.36 13.45
C CYS A 23 -4.14 -0.94 13.75
N PRO A 24 -3.69 -0.65 15.01
CA PRO A 24 -3.24 0.69 15.37
C PRO A 24 -2.04 1.17 14.55
N ILE A 25 -1.17 0.26 14.15
CA ILE A 25 0.02 0.59 13.35
C ILE A 25 -0.41 1.01 11.94
N ALA A 26 -1.27 0.23 11.29
CA ALA A 26 -1.81 0.56 9.96
C ALA A 26 -2.58 1.89 10.01
N ASN A 27 -3.40 2.09 11.03
CA ASN A 27 -4.16 3.31 11.20
C ASN A 27 -3.26 4.54 11.45
N GLY A 28 -2.19 4.35 12.22
CA GLY A 28 -1.20 5.39 12.47
C GLY A 28 -0.43 5.84 11.23
N TYR A 29 -0.34 5.00 10.20
CA TYR A 29 0.31 5.33 8.94
C TYR A 29 -0.59 6.04 7.93
N GLN A 30 -1.90 6.15 8.16
CA GLN A 30 -2.80 6.72 7.15
C GLN A 30 -2.43 8.14 6.70
N PRO A 31 -2.01 9.07 7.57
CA PRO A 31 -1.55 10.38 7.13
C PRO A 31 -0.33 10.32 6.20
N GLU A 32 0.64 9.46 6.50
CA GLU A 32 1.84 9.26 5.69
C GLU A 32 1.51 8.65 4.32
N ILE A 33 0.63 7.66 4.30
CA ILE A 33 0.15 7.01 3.07
C ILE A 33 -0.54 8.04 2.17
N GLU A 34 -1.37 8.90 2.74
CA GLU A 34 -2.06 9.95 1.98
C GLU A 34 -1.08 10.97 1.38
N GLU A 35 -0.03 11.34 2.11
CA GLU A 35 1.01 12.20 1.61
C GLU A 35 1.77 11.55 0.45
N LEU A 36 2.13 10.27 0.57
CA LEU A 36 2.75 9.50 -0.51
C LEU A 36 1.83 9.41 -1.74
N ARG A 37 0.55 9.14 -1.53
CA ARG A 37 -0.43 9.08 -2.61
C ARG A 37 -0.50 10.40 -3.37
N ARG A 38 -0.63 11.52 -2.68
CA ARG A 38 -0.70 12.85 -3.28
C ARG A 38 0.55 13.20 -4.09
N ARG A 39 1.70 12.72 -3.65
CA ARG A 39 2.98 12.97 -4.31
C ARG A 39 3.17 12.09 -5.56
N TRP A 40 2.82 10.82 -5.48
CA TRP A 40 3.21 9.84 -6.49
C TRP A 40 2.10 9.46 -7.48
N GLU A 41 0.84 9.61 -7.11
CA GLU A 41 -0.28 9.34 -8.03
C GLU A 41 -0.22 10.20 -9.31
N PRO A 42 0.10 11.51 -9.26
CA PRO A 42 0.27 12.30 -10.47
C PRO A 42 1.42 11.85 -11.36
N GLN A 43 2.33 11.04 -10.82
CA GLN A 43 3.47 10.48 -11.56
C GLN A 43 3.21 9.07 -12.10
N GLY A 44 1.96 8.64 -12.11
CA GLY A 44 1.55 7.37 -12.68
C GLY A 44 1.69 6.17 -11.76
N ILE A 45 1.61 6.38 -10.44
CA ILE A 45 1.62 5.29 -9.46
C ILE A 45 0.24 5.19 -8.83
N ALA A 46 -0.42 4.06 -8.99
CA ALA A 46 -1.73 3.79 -8.38
C ALA A 46 -1.57 3.28 -6.95
N PHE A 47 -2.56 3.57 -6.11
CA PHE A 47 -2.63 3.09 -4.73
C PHE A 47 -3.93 2.32 -4.54
N VAL A 48 -3.86 1.13 -3.96
CA VAL A 48 -5.01 0.28 -3.65
C VAL A 48 -4.86 -0.27 -2.24
N GLY A 49 -5.84 0.00 -1.40
CA GLY A 49 -5.94 -0.61 -0.07
C GLY A 49 -6.58 -2.00 -0.15
N VAL A 50 -6.06 -2.93 0.61
CA VAL A 50 -6.57 -4.31 0.68
C VAL A 50 -6.85 -4.67 2.13
N TYR A 51 -8.11 -4.97 2.42
CA TYR A 51 -8.53 -5.52 3.71
C TYR A 51 -8.48 -7.04 3.62
N ALA A 52 -7.50 -7.64 4.28
CA ALA A 52 -7.33 -9.10 4.34
C ALA A 52 -7.81 -9.71 5.67
N GLU A 53 -8.28 -8.88 6.59
CA GLU A 53 -8.98 -9.34 7.78
C GLU A 53 -10.34 -9.93 7.39
N VAL A 54 -10.61 -11.13 7.81
CA VAL A 54 -11.86 -11.82 7.48
C VAL A 54 -12.42 -12.47 8.75
N PRO A 55 -13.69 -12.27 9.06
CA PRO A 55 -14.68 -11.50 8.32
C PRO A 55 -14.55 -9.98 8.56
N VAL A 56 -14.78 -9.19 7.54
CA VAL A 56 -14.97 -7.74 7.63
C VAL A 56 -16.17 -7.35 6.74
N THR A 57 -17.05 -6.51 7.23
CA THR A 57 -18.24 -6.08 6.49
C THR A 57 -17.98 -4.83 5.66
N ALA A 58 -18.79 -4.61 4.63
CA ALA A 58 -18.73 -3.40 3.83
C ALA A 58 -18.96 -2.13 4.67
N ASP A 59 -19.82 -2.20 5.69
CA ASP A 59 -20.10 -1.07 6.60
C ASP A 59 -18.90 -0.74 7.48
N GLU A 60 -18.20 -1.76 8.02
CA GLU A 60 -16.97 -1.57 8.79
C GLU A 60 -15.87 -0.94 7.94
N VAL A 61 -15.72 -1.39 6.71
CA VAL A 61 -14.77 -0.80 5.75
C VAL A 61 -15.13 0.66 5.46
N ALA A 62 -16.41 0.94 5.16
CA ALA A 62 -16.87 2.30 4.87
C ALA A 62 -16.65 3.25 6.06
N GLU A 63 -16.89 2.79 7.28
CA GLU A 63 -16.64 3.57 8.49
C GLU A 63 -15.15 3.84 8.68
N HIS A 64 -14.30 2.83 8.53
CA HIS A 64 -12.85 2.96 8.63
C HIS A 64 -12.29 3.95 7.59
N VAL A 65 -12.75 3.86 6.35
CA VAL A 65 -12.38 4.79 5.26
C VAL A 65 -12.72 6.23 5.64
N ARG A 66 -13.90 6.44 6.22
CA ARG A 66 -14.35 7.78 6.66
C ARG A 66 -13.54 8.28 7.85
N GLU A 67 -13.36 7.47 8.87
CA GLU A 67 -12.64 7.83 10.09
C GLU A 67 -11.19 8.21 9.86
N HIS A 68 -10.53 7.49 8.96
CA HIS A 68 -9.11 7.70 8.64
C HIS A 68 -8.88 8.52 7.38
N ALA A 69 -9.93 9.11 6.80
CA ALA A 69 -9.86 9.93 5.60
C ALA A 69 -9.10 9.24 4.44
N ILE A 70 -9.34 7.95 4.26
CA ILE A 70 -8.72 7.17 3.20
C ILE A 70 -9.28 7.61 1.85
N ARG A 71 -8.42 8.02 0.91
CA ARG A 71 -8.82 8.57 -0.39
C ARG A 71 -8.39 7.71 -1.57
N TYR A 72 -7.64 6.66 -1.34
CA TYR A 72 -7.32 5.66 -2.36
C TYR A 72 -8.42 4.60 -2.43
N PRO A 73 -8.61 3.94 -3.58
CA PRO A 73 -9.55 2.83 -3.70
C PRO A 73 -9.21 1.71 -2.74
N VAL A 74 -10.22 1.07 -2.17
CA VAL A 74 -10.07 -0.06 -1.26
C VAL A 74 -10.86 -1.26 -1.77
N ARG A 75 -10.43 -2.45 -1.38
CA ARG A 75 -11.13 -3.70 -1.64
C ARG A 75 -10.99 -4.66 -0.47
N VAL A 76 -11.96 -5.54 -0.33
CA VAL A 76 -11.91 -6.63 0.64
C VAL A 76 -11.40 -7.88 -0.08
N ASP A 77 -10.44 -8.55 0.52
CA ASP A 77 -9.85 -9.80 0.03
C ASP A 77 -10.53 -10.99 0.70
N ASP A 78 -11.83 -11.18 0.42
CA ASP A 78 -12.70 -12.14 1.10
C ASP A 78 -12.16 -13.57 1.10
N ASP A 79 -11.58 -13.99 -0.02
CA ASP A 79 -10.99 -15.32 -0.18
C ASP A 79 -9.49 -15.35 0.15
N ARG A 80 -8.93 -14.24 0.56
CA ARG A 80 -7.48 -14.05 0.85
C ARG A 80 -6.56 -14.40 -0.33
N ALA A 81 -7.08 -14.31 -1.55
CA ALA A 81 -6.31 -14.67 -2.74
C ALA A 81 -5.14 -13.70 -2.98
N LEU A 82 -5.35 -12.40 -2.77
CA LEU A 82 -4.29 -11.40 -2.87
C LEU A 82 -3.27 -11.56 -1.76
N GLN A 83 -3.73 -11.73 -0.51
CA GLN A 83 -2.86 -11.95 0.64
C GLN A 83 -1.93 -13.15 0.40
N ARG A 84 -2.50 -14.30 0.03
CA ARG A 84 -1.73 -15.52 -0.24
C ARG A 84 -0.84 -15.38 -1.47
N GLY A 85 -1.37 -14.82 -2.55
CA GLY A 85 -0.63 -14.64 -3.80
C GLY A 85 0.59 -13.74 -3.64
N MET A 86 0.48 -12.71 -2.83
CA MET A 86 1.56 -11.77 -2.53
C MET A 86 2.40 -12.16 -1.30
N GLY A 87 2.01 -13.21 -0.57
CA GLY A 87 2.75 -13.70 0.60
C GLY A 87 2.73 -12.76 1.80
N VAL A 88 1.66 -11.95 1.94
CA VAL A 88 1.51 -10.98 3.03
C VAL A 88 1.08 -11.68 4.32
N ARG A 89 1.71 -11.34 5.43
CA ARG A 89 1.46 -11.95 6.74
C ARG A 89 1.16 -10.97 7.86
N VAL A 90 1.47 -9.70 7.66
CA VAL A 90 1.23 -8.65 8.66
C VAL A 90 0.59 -7.44 7.99
N VAL A 91 -0.03 -6.59 8.76
CA VAL A 91 -0.51 -5.29 8.31
C VAL A 91 0.01 -4.19 9.24
N PRO A 92 0.47 -3.02 8.71
CA PRO A 92 0.56 -2.72 7.29
C PRO A 92 1.75 -3.41 6.63
N GLU A 93 1.53 -4.00 5.50
CA GLU A 93 2.58 -4.43 4.58
C GLU A 93 2.27 -3.87 3.20
N VAL A 94 3.30 -3.50 2.47
CA VAL A 94 3.19 -2.92 1.14
C VAL A 94 3.82 -3.83 0.11
N VAL A 95 3.15 -4.02 -1.01
CA VAL A 95 3.71 -4.69 -2.18
C VAL A 95 3.53 -3.75 -3.37
N VAL A 96 4.59 -3.48 -4.10
CA VAL A 96 4.54 -2.65 -5.31
C VAL A 96 4.78 -3.54 -6.52
N THR A 97 3.83 -3.53 -7.45
CA THR A 97 3.89 -4.30 -8.69
C THR A 97 3.93 -3.38 -9.89
N ALA A 98 4.48 -3.86 -11.01
CA ALA A 98 4.47 -3.13 -12.27
C ALA A 98 3.06 -3.05 -12.87
N GLY A 99 2.74 -1.94 -13.54
CA GLY A 99 1.50 -1.76 -14.27
C GLY A 99 0.30 -1.40 -13.39
N ALA A 100 -0.87 -1.36 -14.05
CA ALA A 100 -2.15 -1.04 -13.41
C ALA A 100 -2.65 -2.20 -12.55
N PRO A 101 -3.55 -1.92 -11.57
CA PRO A 101 -4.24 -2.98 -10.84
C PRO A 101 -4.95 -3.93 -11.81
N GLY A 102 -4.70 -5.23 -11.67
CA GLY A 102 -5.32 -6.24 -12.53
C GLY A 102 -4.67 -6.42 -13.91
N SER A 103 -3.54 -5.81 -14.21
CA SER A 103 -2.82 -5.97 -15.48
C SER A 103 -2.12 -7.32 -15.65
N GLY A 104 -2.32 -8.26 -14.74
CA GLY A 104 -1.81 -9.63 -14.85
C GLY A 104 -0.33 -9.82 -14.52
N GLY A 105 0.30 -8.84 -13.89
CA GLY A 105 1.67 -8.99 -13.40
C GLY A 105 1.76 -10.10 -12.34
N ASP A 106 2.80 -10.92 -12.41
CA ASP A 106 3.07 -11.93 -11.38
C ASP A 106 3.28 -11.23 -10.02
N PRO A 107 2.42 -11.49 -9.01
CA PRO A 107 2.61 -10.93 -7.67
C PRO A 107 3.98 -11.27 -7.06
N ARG A 108 4.61 -12.33 -7.53
CA ARG A 108 5.97 -12.72 -7.14
C ARG A 108 7.06 -11.92 -7.84
N GLY A 109 6.69 -11.21 -8.94
CA GLY A 109 7.55 -10.28 -9.66
C GLY A 109 7.48 -8.84 -9.15
N TYR A 110 7.26 -8.64 -7.84
CA TYR A 110 7.14 -7.32 -7.24
C TYR A 110 8.40 -6.45 -7.39
N LEU A 111 8.20 -5.15 -7.42
CA LEU A 111 9.27 -4.15 -7.48
C LEU A 111 9.80 -3.81 -6.07
N TYR A 112 8.90 -3.75 -5.10
CA TYR A 112 9.22 -3.52 -3.70
C TYR A 112 8.21 -4.26 -2.82
N ARG A 113 8.66 -4.74 -1.66
CA ARG A 113 7.76 -5.21 -0.61
C ARG A 113 8.33 -4.96 0.78
N GLY A 114 7.47 -4.72 1.74
CA GLY A 114 7.82 -4.60 3.12
C GLY A 114 7.12 -3.45 3.83
N ARG A 115 7.87 -2.69 4.59
CA ARG A 115 7.38 -1.60 5.43
C ARG A 115 7.26 -0.27 4.67
N ILE A 116 6.49 0.65 5.23
CA ILE A 116 6.38 2.01 4.72
C ILE A 116 7.65 2.81 5.09
N ASP A 117 8.03 2.73 6.36
CA ASP A 117 9.27 3.30 6.91
C ASP A 117 9.69 2.54 8.18
N ASP A 118 10.71 3.00 8.87
CA ASP A 118 11.23 2.38 10.10
C ASP A 118 10.69 3.02 11.40
N ARG A 119 9.58 3.74 11.32
CA ARG A 119 8.96 4.41 12.49
C ARG A 119 8.58 3.41 13.59
N TRP A 120 8.21 2.21 13.21
CA TRP A 120 7.90 1.12 14.13
C TRP A 120 8.99 0.05 14.06
N PRO A 121 10.04 0.15 14.91
CA PRO A 121 11.10 -0.86 14.91
C PRO A 121 10.63 -2.23 15.37
N GLU A 122 9.62 -2.25 16.24
CA GLU A 122 8.94 -3.46 16.73
C GLU A 122 7.52 -3.10 17.16
N ARG A 123 6.70 -4.13 17.39
CA ARG A 123 5.34 -3.93 17.94
C ARG A 123 5.43 -3.32 19.34
N GLY A 124 4.61 -2.29 19.58
CA GLY A 124 4.58 -1.57 20.87
C GLY A 124 5.65 -0.51 21.03
N SER A 125 6.56 -0.35 20.07
CA SER A 125 7.59 0.69 20.09
C SER A 125 7.49 1.56 18.85
N LYS A 126 7.37 2.88 19.04
CA LYS A 126 7.26 3.86 17.97
C LYS A 126 8.32 4.93 18.12
N ARG A 127 9.08 5.19 17.07
CA ARG A 127 10.01 6.33 17.01
C ARG A 127 9.26 7.64 16.86
N ALA A 128 9.82 8.74 17.37
CA ALA A 128 9.26 10.08 17.16
C ALA A 128 9.21 10.45 15.67
N SER A 129 10.21 10.01 14.90
CA SER A 129 10.29 10.19 13.45
C SER A 129 10.96 8.99 12.80
N ALA A 130 10.63 8.75 11.53
CA ALA A 130 11.32 7.75 10.73
C ALA A 130 12.76 8.19 10.44
N THR A 131 13.69 7.24 10.43
CA THR A 131 15.08 7.44 10.01
C THR A 131 15.32 6.94 8.59
N THR A 132 14.51 6.00 8.12
CA THR A 132 14.49 5.55 6.73
C THR A 132 13.08 5.72 6.14
N HIS A 133 13.00 5.97 4.85
CA HIS A 133 11.75 6.19 4.12
C HIS A 133 11.66 5.16 2.98
N ASP A 134 11.55 3.90 3.35
CA ASP A 134 11.78 2.77 2.44
C ASP A 134 10.81 2.76 1.25
N LEU A 135 9.51 2.95 1.48
CA LEU A 135 8.53 3.01 0.40
C LEU A 135 8.72 4.27 -0.47
N ALA A 136 8.91 5.44 0.15
CA ALA A 136 9.12 6.68 -0.59
C ALA A 136 10.34 6.59 -1.52
N ASP A 137 11.44 6.01 -1.04
CA ASP A 137 12.66 5.82 -1.81
C ASP A 137 12.43 4.85 -2.98
N ALA A 138 11.71 3.75 -2.75
CA ALA A 138 11.34 2.80 -3.78
C ALA A 138 10.48 3.45 -4.88
N LEU A 139 9.48 4.26 -4.48
CA LEU A 139 8.61 4.96 -5.43
C LEU A 139 9.38 6.03 -6.23
N ALA A 140 10.34 6.71 -5.62
CA ALA A 140 11.21 7.64 -6.31
C ALA A 140 12.06 6.95 -7.39
N ASP A 141 12.62 5.79 -7.09
CA ASP A 141 13.36 4.99 -8.07
C ASP A 141 12.45 4.53 -9.22
N ILE A 142 11.27 4.01 -8.91
CA ILE A 142 10.29 3.57 -9.91
C ILE A 142 9.85 4.73 -10.82
N ALA A 143 9.54 5.88 -10.23
CA ALA A 143 9.14 7.07 -10.98
C ALA A 143 10.25 7.59 -11.90
N ALA A 144 11.50 7.37 -11.52
CA ALA A 144 12.68 7.70 -12.35
C ALA A 144 13.03 6.61 -13.38
N GLY A 145 12.23 5.54 -13.49
CA GLY A 145 12.46 4.44 -14.42
C GLY A 145 13.53 3.45 -13.97
N ARG A 146 13.88 3.44 -12.69
CA ARG A 146 14.87 2.53 -12.13
C ARG A 146 14.21 1.48 -11.24
N ALA A 147 14.84 0.31 -11.13
CA ALA A 147 14.50 -0.66 -10.11
C ALA A 147 14.85 -0.09 -8.72
N PRO A 148 14.00 -0.30 -7.69
CA PRO A 148 14.32 0.11 -6.34
C PRO A 148 15.66 -0.46 -5.86
N ARG A 149 16.49 0.39 -5.26
CA ARG A 149 17.79 -0.02 -4.70
C ARG A 149 17.63 -0.97 -3.52
N VAL A 150 16.57 -0.79 -2.74
CA VAL A 150 16.14 -1.72 -1.71
C VAL A 150 14.82 -2.31 -2.15
N ARG A 151 14.79 -3.62 -2.36
CA ARG A 151 13.62 -4.33 -2.86
C ARG A 151 12.75 -4.89 -1.75
N ASP A 152 13.37 -5.32 -0.67
CA ASP A 152 12.71 -6.00 0.43
C ASP A 152 13.10 -5.37 1.76
N THR A 153 12.09 -5.13 2.60
CA THR A 153 12.27 -4.75 4.01
C THR A 153 11.35 -5.60 4.86
N VAL A 154 11.63 -5.67 6.16
CA VAL A 154 10.81 -6.46 7.09
C VAL A 154 9.69 -5.58 7.63
N PRO A 155 8.41 -5.90 7.32
CA PRO A 155 7.29 -5.15 7.87
C PRO A 155 7.09 -5.45 9.34
N VAL A 156 6.63 -4.45 10.09
CA VAL A 156 6.22 -4.57 11.49
C VAL A 156 4.76 -4.19 11.60
N GLY A 157 3.95 -5.08 12.15
CA GLY A 157 2.51 -4.83 12.23
C GLY A 157 1.74 -5.89 12.97
N CYS A 158 0.43 -5.85 12.78
CA CYS A 158 -0.51 -6.82 13.34
C CYS A 158 -0.51 -8.08 12.45
N VAL A 159 -0.40 -9.25 13.08
CA VAL A 159 -0.36 -10.52 12.33
C VAL A 159 -1.73 -10.82 11.75
N LEU A 160 -1.77 -11.18 10.48
CA LEU A 160 -2.95 -11.71 9.82
C LEU A 160 -3.06 -13.21 10.10
N ASP A 161 -4.28 -13.68 10.29
CA ASP A 161 -4.55 -15.12 10.37
C ASP A 161 -4.22 -15.78 9.03
N PRO A 162 -3.66 -17.00 9.04
CA PRO A 162 -3.30 -17.70 7.82
C PRO A 162 -4.49 -18.13 6.95
#